data_a694965f8e23c38ecd1ab5bda6b779e3
#
_entry.id   a694965f8e23c38ecd1ab5bda6b779e3
#
_cell.length_a   1.000
_cell.length_b   1.000
_cell.length_c   1.000
_cell.angle_alpha   90.00
_cell.angle_beta   90.00
_cell.angle_gamma   90.00
#
_symmetry.space_group_name_H-M   'P 1'
#
loop_
_entity.id
_entity.type
_entity.pdbx_description
1 polymer ?
#
loop_
_entity_poly.entity_id
_entity_poly.type
_entity_poly.pdbx_seq_one_letter_code
_entity_poly.pdbx_strand_id
1 'polypeptide(L)'
;VPAVGRVWPVGVRPGVLRGWDPPATVYGPGHRGVDLSAPPGAQVRAVAAGRVFFAGPVAGRGVVSIELSGTGEPPLRTTYEPVRASVKQGDEVTAGAVVGTVEATGRHCEGPCIHWGLLRGKTYLNPLLLLPPWLLNGPTRLLPVLGVPLP
;
A
#
# COMPACT_ATOMS: atom_id res chain seq x y z
N VAL A 1 -4.32 -10.75 -10.45
CA VAL A 1 -3.62 -9.47 -10.15
C VAL A 1 -2.17 -9.61 -10.59
N PRO A 2 -1.71 -8.75 -11.51
CA PRO A 2 -0.30 -8.79 -11.90
C PRO A 2 0.58 -8.24 -10.77
N ALA A 3 1.73 -8.87 -10.54
CA ALA A 3 2.65 -8.46 -9.49
C ALA A 3 3.55 -7.32 -10.00
N VAL A 4 2.95 -6.17 -10.25
CA VAL A 4 3.64 -5.02 -10.82
C VAL A 4 4.38 -4.15 -9.80
N GLY A 5 4.17 -4.40 -8.51
CA GLY A 5 4.81 -3.64 -7.45
C GLY A 5 6.32 -3.79 -7.43
N ARG A 6 7.00 -2.70 -7.10
CA ARG A 6 8.47 -2.66 -7.05
C ARG A 6 8.99 -2.30 -5.68
N VAL A 7 8.15 -1.71 -4.84
CA VAL A 7 8.49 -1.30 -3.47
C VAL A 7 7.26 -1.47 -2.59
N TRP A 8 7.47 -1.55 -1.29
CA TRP A 8 6.39 -1.41 -0.32
C TRP A 8 5.97 0.07 -0.24
N PRO A 9 4.70 0.34 0.13
CA PRO A 9 4.25 1.74 0.29
C PRO A 9 5.04 2.51 1.35
N VAL A 10 5.48 1.85 2.41
CA VAL A 10 6.26 2.44 3.49
C VAL A 10 7.38 1.51 3.87
N GLY A 11 8.52 2.07 4.30
CA GLY A 11 9.65 1.28 4.74
C GLY A 11 10.24 0.40 3.66
N VAL A 12 11.13 -0.49 4.06
CA VAL A 12 11.74 -1.48 3.16
C VAL A 12 10.94 -2.78 3.20
N ARG A 13 10.50 -3.15 4.40
CA ARG A 13 9.66 -4.33 4.61
C ARG A 13 8.92 -4.12 5.93
N PRO A 14 7.81 -3.39 5.90
CA PRO A 14 7.09 -3.03 7.11
C PRO A 14 6.39 -4.22 7.73
N GLY A 15 6.15 -4.15 9.03
CA GLY A 15 5.31 -5.14 9.69
C GLY A 15 3.87 -5.00 9.23
N VAL A 16 3.21 -6.12 9.01
CA VAL A 16 1.78 -6.16 8.70
C VAL A 16 1.04 -6.29 10.02
N LEU A 17 0.34 -5.22 10.43
CA LEU A 17 -0.39 -5.19 11.68
C LEU A 17 -1.73 -5.88 11.60
N ARG A 18 -2.37 -5.81 10.43
CA ARG A 18 -3.63 -6.48 10.16
C ARG A 18 -3.68 -6.85 8.69
N GLY A 19 -3.89 -8.13 8.42
CA GLY A 19 -3.89 -8.66 7.07
C GLY A 19 -5.23 -8.51 6.36
N TRP A 20 -5.25 -8.91 5.11
CA TRP A 20 -6.43 -8.96 4.28
C TRP A 20 -7.43 -9.99 4.83
N ASP A 21 -8.68 -9.58 4.95
CA ASP A 21 -9.75 -10.43 5.46
C ASP A 21 -11.03 -10.07 4.70
N PRO A 22 -11.27 -10.69 3.53
CA PRO A 22 -12.41 -10.32 2.70
C PRO A 22 -13.72 -10.60 3.42
N PRO A 23 -14.67 -9.64 3.42
CA PRO A 23 -15.97 -9.87 4.04
C PRO A 23 -16.79 -10.86 3.21
N ALA A 24 -17.64 -11.63 3.90
CA ALA A 24 -18.50 -12.60 3.23
C ALA A 24 -19.58 -11.90 2.40
N THR A 25 -19.96 -10.70 2.77
CA THR A 25 -20.93 -9.88 2.05
C THR A 25 -20.40 -8.46 1.90
N VAL A 26 -21.06 -7.65 1.06
CA VAL A 26 -20.64 -6.26 0.82
C VAL A 26 -20.57 -5.45 2.11
N TYR A 27 -21.48 -5.71 3.05
CA TYR A 27 -21.52 -4.99 4.32
C TYR A 27 -21.02 -5.81 5.50
N GLY A 28 -20.52 -7.02 5.23
CA GLY A 28 -20.05 -7.91 6.30
C GLY A 28 -18.76 -7.43 6.95
N PRO A 29 -18.42 -8.00 8.12
CA PRO A 29 -17.16 -7.69 8.76
C PRO A 29 -16.00 -8.23 7.93
N GLY A 30 -14.85 -7.62 8.06
CA GLY A 30 -13.66 -8.00 7.34
C GLY A 30 -12.70 -6.83 7.29
N HIS A 31 -11.61 -7.00 6.55
CA HIS A 31 -10.61 -5.96 6.37
C HIS A 31 -10.26 -5.83 4.89
N ARG A 32 -10.68 -4.73 4.29
CA ARG A 32 -10.57 -4.50 2.84
C ARG A 32 -9.24 -3.90 2.45
N GLY A 33 -8.18 -4.43 2.99
CA GLY A 33 -6.81 -4.00 2.75
C GLY A 33 -5.90 -4.58 3.79
N VAL A 34 -4.71 -4.01 3.92
CA VAL A 34 -3.76 -4.39 4.96
C VAL A 34 -3.29 -3.14 5.70
N ASP A 35 -3.04 -3.28 7.00
CA ASP A 35 -2.49 -2.20 7.81
C ASP A 35 -1.01 -2.47 7.99
N LEU A 36 -0.20 -1.48 7.65
CA LEU A 36 1.25 -1.57 7.72
C LEU A 36 1.79 -0.64 8.80
N SER A 37 2.74 -1.14 9.58
CA SER A 37 3.41 -0.33 10.58
C SER A 37 4.16 0.82 9.91
N ALA A 38 3.91 2.04 10.34
CA ALA A 38 4.59 3.22 9.79
C ALA A 38 4.49 4.37 10.77
N PRO A 39 5.63 4.99 11.16
CA PRO A 39 5.57 6.13 12.06
C PRO A 39 5.05 7.38 11.35
N PRO A 40 4.46 8.34 12.10
CA PRO A 40 4.06 9.60 11.50
C PRO A 40 5.27 10.27 10.84
N GLY A 41 5.04 10.88 9.67
CA GLY A 41 6.10 11.52 8.91
C GLY A 41 6.88 10.59 7.99
N ALA A 42 6.69 9.27 8.10
CA ALA A 42 7.34 8.34 7.18
C ALA A 42 6.90 8.61 5.74
N GLN A 43 7.81 8.48 4.81
CA GLN A 43 7.49 8.67 3.39
C GLN A 43 6.60 7.53 2.88
N VAL A 44 5.58 7.89 2.10
CA VAL A 44 4.71 6.95 1.42
C VAL A 44 5.06 6.99 -0.06
N ARG A 45 5.30 5.83 -0.65
CA ARG A 45 5.76 5.72 -2.03
C ARG A 45 4.76 4.95 -2.88
N ALA A 46 4.68 5.31 -4.15
CA ALA A 46 3.87 4.56 -5.11
C ALA A 46 4.47 3.17 -5.28
N VAL A 47 3.66 2.13 -5.10
CA VAL A 47 4.15 0.74 -5.24
C VAL A 47 4.52 0.40 -6.68
N ALA A 48 3.89 1.07 -7.64
CA ALA A 48 4.11 0.86 -9.07
C ALA A 48 3.76 2.14 -9.82
N ALA A 49 4.16 2.22 -11.08
CA ALA A 49 3.87 3.37 -11.92
C ALA A 49 2.37 3.54 -12.15
N GLY A 50 1.92 4.77 -12.23
CA GLY A 50 0.51 5.07 -12.49
C GLY A 50 0.23 6.55 -12.53
N ARG A 51 -1.06 6.88 -12.37
CA ARG A 51 -1.55 8.25 -12.34
C ARG A 51 -2.37 8.46 -11.07
N VAL A 52 -2.16 9.58 -10.42
CA VAL A 52 -2.90 9.90 -9.19
C VAL A 52 -4.38 10.12 -9.56
N PHE A 53 -5.23 9.24 -9.03
CA PHE A 53 -6.66 9.30 -9.23
C PHE A 53 -7.31 10.28 -8.26
N PHE A 54 -6.82 10.34 -7.04
CA PHE A 54 -7.31 11.24 -6.00
C PHE A 54 -6.20 11.52 -5.00
N ALA A 55 -6.14 12.74 -4.51
CA ALA A 55 -5.22 13.10 -3.42
C ALA A 55 -5.87 14.23 -2.61
N GLY A 56 -6.09 13.97 -1.33
CA GLY A 56 -6.68 14.99 -0.46
C GLY A 56 -7.40 14.39 0.73
N PRO A 57 -8.01 15.24 1.57
CA PRO A 57 -8.70 14.77 2.76
C PRO A 57 -10.07 14.16 2.44
N VAL A 58 -10.40 13.09 3.15
CA VAL A 58 -11.71 12.46 3.12
C VAL A 58 -12.08 12.16 4.58
N ALA A 59 -13.14 12.77 5.06
CA ALA A 59 -13.63 12.56 6.43
C ALA A 59 -12.52 12.75 7.48
N GLY A 60 -11.73 13.80 7.31
CA GLY A 60 -10.72 14.18 8.30
C GLY A 60 -9.38 13.46 8.20
N ARG A 61 -9.18 12.64 7.17
CA ARG A 61 -7.87 12.00 6.94
C ARG A 61 -7.47 12.08 5.49
N GLY A 62 -6.18 12.19 5.23
CA GLY A 62 -5.67 12.29 3.87
C GLY A 62 -5.64 10.93 3.17
N VAL A 63 -6.03 10.94 1.91
CA VAL A 63 -6.06 9.74 1.07
C VAL A 63 -5.31 10.02 -0.22
N VAL A 64 -4.51 9.07 -0.66
CA VAL A 64 -3.90 9.09 -1.99
C VAL A 64 -4.32 7.80 -2.71
N SER A 65 -4.90 7.94 -3.89
CA SER A 65 -5.28 6.82 -4.74
C SER A 65 -4.55 6.92 -6.06
N ILE A 66 -4.05 5.80 -6.57
CA ILE A 66 -3.28 5.75 -7.81
C ILE A 66 -3.86 4.65 -8.70
N GLU A 67 -4.21 5.01 -9.94
CA GLU A 67 -4.54 4.04 -10.97
C GLU A 67 -3.26 3.52 -11.56
N LEU A 68 -3.08 2.21 -11.52
CA LEU A 68 -1.82 1.56 -11.92
C LEU A 68 -1.79 1.31 -13.42
N SER A 69 -0.67 1.70 -14.04
CA SER A 69 -0.48 1.57 -15.48
C SER A 69 -0.42 0.11 -15.92
N GLY A 70 -1.04 -0.20 -17.06
CA GLY A 70 -0.92 -1.53 -17.67
C GLY A 70 -1.61 -2.65 -16.90
N THR A 71 -2.62 -2.34 -16.09
CA THR A 71 -3.25 -3.33 -15.24
C THR A 71 -4.66 -3.73 -15.67
N GLY A 72 -5.10 -3.29 -16.83
CA GLY A 72 -6.38 -3.72 -17.39
C GLY A 72 -7.45 -2.63 -17.42
N GLU A 73 -8.69 -3.04 -17.71
CA GLU A 73 -9.85 -2.15 -17.81
C GLU A 73 -11.00 -2.72 -16.96
N PRO A 74 -11.45 -2.00 -15.93
CA PRO A 74 -10.82 -0.77 -15.42
C PRO A 74 -9.45 -1.07 -14.80
N PRO A 75 -8.56 -0.06 -14.71
CA PRO A 75 -7.25 -0.30 -14.12
C PRO A 75 -7.35 -0.63 -12.64
N LEU A 76 -6.35 -1.31 -12.11
CA LEU A 76 -6.23 -1.49 -10.67
C LEU A 76 -5.97 -0.13 -10.04
N ARG A 77 -6.61 0.14 -8.91
CA ARG A 77 -6.42 1.38 -8.16
C ARG A 77 -5.99 1.02 -6.75
N THR A 78 -4.84 1.53 -6.35
CA THR A 78 -4.33 1.32 -5.00
C THR A 78 -4.51 2.58 -4.16
N THR A 79 -4.79 2.42 -2.87
CA THR A 79 -5.10 3.51 -1.96
C THR A 79 -4.24 3.46 -0.72
N TYR A 80 -3.86 4.63 -0.22
CA TYR A 80 -3.05 4.77 1.00
C TYR A 80 -3.72 5.79 1.91
N GLU A 81 -3.86 5.48 3.20
CA GLU A 81 -4.38 6.40 4.20
C GLU A 81 -3.95 6.00 5.62
N PRO A 82 -3.74 6.94 6.54
CA PRO A 82 -3.84 8.39 6.36
C PRO A 82 -2.52 8.96 5.82
N VAL A 83 -2.58 9.72 4.74
CA VAL A 83 -1.40 10.27 4.07
C VAL A 83 -1.61 11.76 3.80
N ARG A 84 -0.63 12.56 4.21
CA ARG A 84 -0.57 13.96 3.79
C ARG A 84 0.05 13.97 2.39
N ALA A 85 -0.78 14.24 1.39
CA ALA A 85 -0.36 14.15 0.00
C ALA A 85 0.66 15.22 -0.38
N SER A 86 1.67 14.81 -1.15
CA SER A 86 2.61 15.72 -1.80
C SER A 86 2.41 15.74 -3.32
N VAL A 87 1.41 15.03 -3.81
CA VAL A 87 1.01 14.98 -5.21
C VAL A 87 -0.43 15.43 -5.33
N LYS A 88 -0.89 15.64 -6.56
CA LYS A 88 -2.27 16.05 -6.83
C LYS A 88 -2.87 15.17 -7.92
N GLN A 89 -4.19 15.18 -8.00
CA GLN A 89 -4.94 14.44 -9.00
C GLN A 89 -4.40 14.75 -10.40
N GLY A 90 -4.19 13.69 -11.17
CA GLY A 90 -3.68 13.79 -12.53
C GLY A 90 -2.17 13.66 -12.67
N ASP A 91 -1.42 13.74 -11.56
CA ASP A 91 0.03 13.60 -11.63
C ASP A 91 0.41 12.17 -12.04
N GLU A 92 1.41 12.08 -12.92
CA GLU A 92 2.03 10.79 -13.25
C GLU A 92 3.08 10.48 -12.21
N VAL A 93 3.14 9.23 -11.77
CA VAL A 93 4.14 8.79 -10.80
C VAL A 93 4.84 7.52 -11.28
N THR A 94 6.10 7.38 -10.94
CA THR A 94 6.86 6.16 -11.19
C THR A 94 6.85 5.30 -9.93
N ALA A 95 7.21 4.02 -10.07
CA ALA A 95 7.34 3.15 -8.91
C ALA A 95 8.42 3.73 -7.97
N GLY A 96 8.11 3.79 -6.69
CA GLY A 96 9.02 4.34 -5.69
C GLY A 96 8.93 5.84 -5.49
N ALA A 97 8.16 6.56 -6.32
CA ALA A 97 8.00 8.00 -6.16
C ALA A 97 7.29 8.31 -4.84
N VAL A 98 7.76 9.31 -4.11
CA VAL A 98 7.13 9.73 -2.86
C VAL A 98 5.84 10.46 -3.20
N VAL A 99 4.74 10.01 -2.62
CA VAL A 99 3.41 10.61 -2.84
C VAL A 99 2.87 11.34 -1.62
N GLY A 100 3.56 11.24 -0.50
CA GLY A 100 3.20 11.95 0.71
C GLY A 100 3.91 11.40 1.93
N THR A 101 3.40 11.76 3.10
CA THR A 101 3.92 11.29 4.38
C THR A 101 2.78 10.80 5.25
N VAL A 102 3.07 9.87 6.16
CA VAL A 102 2.07 9.31 7.06
C VAL A 102 1.60 10.39 8.03
N GLU A 103 0.28 10.59 8.13
CA GLU A 103 -0.29 11.56 9.07
C GLU A 103 -0.27 11.03 10.49
N ALA A 104 -0.19 11.93 11.47
CA ALA A 104 -0.21 11.58 12.87
C ALA A 104 -1.61 11.24 13.36
N THR A 105 -2.65 11.70 12.66
CA THR A 105 -4.06 11.53 13.04
C THR A 105 -4.83 10.81 11.93
N GLY A 106 -6.04 10.38 12.23
CA GLY A 106 -6.90 9.74 11.25
C GLY A 106 -6.64 8.26 11.03
N ARG A 107 -5.71 7.67 11.77
CA ARG A 107 -5.40 6.25 11.65
C ARG A 107 -6.49 5.42 12.33
N HIS A 108 -6.71 4.21 11.84
CA HIS A 108 -7.72 3.31 12.42
C HIS A 108 -7.10 2.07 13.08
N CYS A 109 -5.80 1.96 13.14
CA CYS A 109 -5.12 0.85 13.81
C CYS A 109 -4.56 1.30 15.15
N GLU A 110 -4.21 0.30 15.98
CA GLU A 110 -3.60 0.56 17.27
C GLU A 110 -2.19 1.02 17.07
N GLY A 111 -1.67 1.94 17.14
CA GLY A 111 -0.32 2.39 16.85
C GLY A 111 -0.21 3.04 15.49
N PRO A 112 0.95 3.58 15.18
CA PRO A 112 1.16 4.27 13.91
C PRO A 112 1.11 3.29 12.75
N CYS A 113 0.31 3.63 11.73
CA CYS A 113 0.12 2.74 10.60
C CYS A 113 -0.40 3.49 9.38
N ILE A 114 -0.31 2.82 8.23
CA ILE A 114 -1.14 3.18 7.07
C ILE A 114 -2.03 2.00 6.72
N HIS A 115 -3.20 2.31 6.20
CA HIS A 115 -4.08 1.33 5.56
C HIS A 115 -3.81 1.37 4.07
N TRP A 116 -3.54 0.21 3.49
CA TRP A 116 -3.23 0.04 2.08
C TRP A 116 -4.30 -0.83 1.44
N GLY A 117 -4.96 -0.30 0.43
CA GLY A 117 -6.04 -0.99 -0.27
C GLY A 117 -5.79 -1.16 -1.75
N LEU A 118 -6.58 -2.04 -2.36
CA LEU A 118 -6.53 -2.29 -3.80
C LEU A 118 -7.94 -2.57 -4.30
N LEU A 119 -8.31 -1.93 -5.41
CA LEU A 119 -9.60 -2.11 -6.04
C LEU A 119 -9.46 -2.33 -7.54
N ARG A 120 -10.34 -3.14 -8.09
CA ARG A 120 -10.65 -3.11 -9.52
C ARG A 120 -12.12 -2.73 -9.62
N GLY A 121 -12.39 -1.53 -10.14
CA GLY A 121 -13.74 -0.97 -10.08
C GLY A 121 -14.17 -0.80 -8.63
N LYS A 122 -15.23 -1.48 -8.22
CA LYS A 122 -15.73 -1.44 -6.84
C LYS A 122 -15.34 -2.67 -6.03
N THR A 123 -14.61 -3.60 -6.62
CA THR A 123 -14.22 -4.85 -5.97
C THR A 123 -12.88 -4.69 -5.27
N TYR A 124 -12.87 -4.94 -3.95
CA TYR A 124 -11.65 -4.93 -3.17
C TYR A 124 -10.86 -6.20 -3.36
N LEU A 125 -9.55 -6.06 -3.43
CA LEU A 125 -8.61 -7.16 -3.62
C LEU A 125 -7.51 -7.07 -2.57
N ASN A 126 -6.78 -8.16 -2.38
CA ASN A 126 -5.65 -8.17 -1.45
C ASN A 126 -4.46 -7.41 -2.07
N PRO A 127 -4.06 -6.26 -1.50
CA PRO A 127 -2.98 -5.47 -2.09
C PRO A 127 -1.62 -6.18 -2.08
N LEU A 128 -1.42 -7.15 -1.20
CA LEU A 128 -0.17 -7.92 -1.20
C LEU A 128 0.06 -8.67 -2.49
N LEU A 129 -1.01 -8.93 -3.26
CA LEU A 129 -0.89 -9.57 -4.58
C LEU A 129 -0.15 -8.69 -5.60
N LEU A 130 -0.02 -7.39 -5.33
CA LEU A 130 0.78 -6.51 -6.19
C LEU A 130 2.27 -6.76 -6.04
N LEU A 131 2.71 -7.32 -4.93
CA LEU A 131 4.12 -7.47 -4.63
C LEU A 131 4.64 -8.83 -5.10
N PRO A 132 5.74 -8.83 -5.85
CA PRO A 132 6.37 -10.10 -6.23
C PRO A 132 7.01 -10.79 -5.01
N PRO A 133 7.27 -12.10 -5.09
CA PRO A 133 7.77 -12.86 -3.94
C PRO A 133 9.02 -12.28 -3.28
N TRP A 134 9.92 -11.69 -4.05
CA TRP A 134 11.14 -11.13 -3.49
C TRP A 134 10.89 -9.93 -2.56
N LEU A 135 9.77 -9.23 -2.73
CA LEU A 135 9.37 -8.17 -1.81
C LEU A 135 8.62 -8.72 -0.61
N LEU A 136 7.79 -9.75 -0.80
CA LEU A 136 7.00 -10.34 0.27
C LEU A 136 7.87 -11.10 1.25
N ASN A 137 8.80 -11.92 0.74
CA ASN A 137 9.59 -12.81 1.58
C ASN A 137 10.91 -12.19 2.02
N GLY A 138 11.38 -11.19 1.29
CA GLY A 138 12.63 -10.51 1.61
C GLY A 138 13.84 -11.40 1.41
N PRO A 139 15.04 -10.83 1.56
CA PRO A 139 16.29 -11.57 1.42
C PRO A 139 16.72 -12.31 2.66
N THR A 140 15.92 -12.28 3.63
CA THR A 140 16.30 -12.81 4.83
C THR A 140 16.16 -14.18 4.93
N ARG A 141 16.62 -14.63 5.02
CA ARG A 141 16.31 -15.87 5.12
C ARG A 141 17.21 -16.69 4.77
N LEU A 142 18.02 -16.53 4.78
CA LEU A 142 18.70 -17.12 4.32
C LEU A 142 19.71 -17.29 4.86
N LEU A 143 19.59 -16.76 5.46
CA LEU A 143 20.34 -16.91 5.73
C LEU A 143 21.00 -17.41 6.23
N PRO A 144 21.37 -17.61 6.49
CA PRO A 144 21.90 -17.95 6.73
C PRO A 144 22.48 -18.34 7.34
N VAL A 145 22.47 -18.24 7.45
CA VAL A 145 22.76 -18.41 7.61
C VAL A 145 23.45 -18.91 8.21
N LEU A 146 23.66 -19.01 8.43
CA LEU A 146 24.09 -19.25 8.52
C LEU A 146 24.89 -19.64 8.68
N GLY A 147 25.27 -19.85 8.73
CA GLY A 147 25.63 -19.80 8.52
C GLY A 147 26.24 -19.60 8.06
N VAL A 148 26.14 -19.45 7.90
CA VAL A 148 26.15 -18.92 7.15
C VAL A 148 26.16 -18.32 6.87
N PRO A 149 26.24 -17.98 6.65
CA PRO A 149 25.88 -17.20 6.30
C PRO A 149 25.60 -16.90 5.78
N LEU A 150 25.09 -16.49 5.59
CA LEU A 150 24.40 -16.12 5.00
C LEU A 150 24.43 -15.61 4.63
N PRO A 151 24.42 -15.47 4.09
CA PRO A 151 24.11 -14.77 3.62
C PRO A 151 23.87 -14.60 3.49
#